data_ec3fbf2ec3baa0820baf9087af25a2cb
#
_entry.id   ec3fbf2ec3baa0820baf9087af25a2cb
#
_cell.length_a   1.000
_cell.length_b   1.000
_cell.length_c   1.000
_cell.angle_alpha   90.00
_cell.angle_beta   90.00
_cell.angle_gamma   90.00
#
_symmetry.space_group_name_H-M   'P 1'
#
loop_
_entity.id
_entity.type
_entity.pdbx_description
1 polymer ?
#
loop_
_entity_poly.entity_id
_entity_poly.type
_entity_poly.pdbx_seq_one_letter_code
_entity_poly.pdbx_strand_id
1 'polypeptide(L)'
;CHSLEMPVLVDAAHGAHFQSNNKFPKSALLYGADVVVQSAHKTLPSLTMGSYIHIRSHLIESKRVNKYLRMLQSSSPSYLILASLDDARSYVERYSPMDYKQLMDRREVFLDALGTIPLIEVVQVDDPLKLILRVGKYSGFQVQQAFEKENVFVELADPYQVLLLLPLLKVE
;
A
#
# COMPACT_ATOMS: atom_id res chain seq x y z
N CYS A 1 19.60 -3.42 -15.50
CA CYS A 1 20.39 -3.54 -14.25
C CYS A 1 21.10 -4.89 -14.20
N HIS A 2 20.40 -6.03 -14.25
CA HIS A 2 21.00 -7.37 -14.08
C HIS A 2 22.03 -7.73 -15.16
N SER A 3 21.87 -7.25 -16.39
CA SER A 3 22.89 -7.39 -17.45
C SER A 3 24.24 -6.74 -17.12
N LEU A 4 24.26 -5.86 -16.12
CA LEU A 4 25.44 -5.20 -15.57
C LEU A 4 25.76 -5.67 -14.14
N GLU A 5 25.22 -6.82 -13.73
CA GLU A 5 25.37 -7.38 -12.37
C GLU A 5 24.96 -6.42 -11.24
N MET A 6 24.08 -5.47 -11.54
CA MET A 6 23.57 -4.51 -10.55
C MET A 6 22.26 -5.02 -9.94
N PRO A 7 22.18 -5.16 -8.61
CA PRO A 7 20.96 -5.53 -7.94
C PRO A 7 19.93 -4.39 -7.95
N VAL A 8 18.65 -4.77 -7.94
CA VAL A 8 17.52 -3.84 -7.91
C VAL A 8 16.84 -3.92 -6.55
N LEU A 9 16.87 -2.83 -5.81
CA LEU A 9 16.16 -2.67 -4.54
C LEU A 9 14.96 -1.76 -4.76
N VAL A 10 13.79 -2.19 -4.28
CA VAL A 10 12.54 -1.45 -4.46
C VAL A 10 11.91 -1.15 -3.11
N ASP A 11 11.69 0.13 -2.83
CA ASP A 11 10.77 0.55 -1.77
C ASP A 11 9.35 0.49 -2.33
N ALA A 12 8.61 -0.52 -1.88
CA ALA A 12 7.21 -0.73 -2.20
C ALA A 12 6.35 -0.60 -0.93
N ALA A 13 6.59 0.45 -0.14
CA ALA A 13 5.93 0.65 1.15
C ALA A 13 4.40 0.54 1.06
N HIS A 14 3.77 1.01 -0.02
CA HIS A 14 2.33 0.93 -0.25
C HIS A 14 1.89 -0.31 -1.06
N GLY A 15 2.76 -1.28 -1.27
CA GLY A 15 2.51 -2.45 -2.13
C GLY A 15 2.31 -3.77 -1.40
N ALA A 16 2.11 -3.77 -0.08
CA ALA A 16 2.01 -5.02 0.68
C ALA A 16 0.78 -5.87 0.30
N HIS A 17 -0.28 -5.25 -0.20
CA HIS A 17 -1.50 -5.92 -0.65
C HIS A 17 -1.44 -6.49 -2.08
N PHE A 18 -0.42 -6.15 -2.88
CA PHE A 18 -0.38 -6.53 -4.30
C PHE A 18 -0.45 -8.03 -4.58
N GLN A 19 -0.10 -8.86 -3.60
CA GLN A 19 -0.18 -10.32 -3.75
C GLN A 19 -1.50 -10.92 -3.24
N SER A 20 -2.41 -10.12 -2.67
CA SER A 20 -3.69 -10.62 -2.17
C SER A 20 -4.67 -11.04 -3.27
N ASN A 21 -4.53 -10.46 -4.47
CA ASN A 21 -5.33 -10.83 -5.63
C ASN A 21 -4.58 -10.48 -6.93
N ASN A 22 -4.73 -11.30 -7.96
CA ASN A 22 -4.05 -11.13 -9.27
C ASN A 22 -4.54 -9.91 -10.07
N LYS A 23 -5.61 -9.25 -9.64
CA LYS A 23 -6.15 -8.03 -10.25
C LYS A 23 -5.54 -6.75 -9.65
N PHE A 24 -4.80 -6.85 -8.54
CA PHE A 24 -3.97 -5.76 -8.07
C PHE A 24 -2.70 -5.62 -8.93
N PRO A 25 -2.01 -4.48 -8.87
CA PRO A 25 -0.70 -4.33 -9.50
C PRO A 25 0.24 -5.46 -9.09
N LYS A 26 1.09 -5.89 -10.01
CA LYS A 26 2.07 -6.95 -9.73
C LYS A 26 3.16 -6.45 -8.78
N SER A 27 3.52 -7.28 -7.82
CA SER A 27 4.67 -7.01 -6.95
C SER A 27 5.97 -6.85 -7.75
N ALA A 28 6.85 -5.95 -7.30
CA ALA A 28 8.17 -5.74 -7.89
C ALA A 28 9.02 -7.03 -7.94
N LEU A 29 8.77 -7.99 -7.05
CA LEU A 29 9.40 -9.33 -7.09
C LEU A 29 9.10 -10.09 -8.39
N LEU A 30 7.91 -9.90 -8.96
CA LEU A 30 7.52 -10.53 -10.24
C LEU A 30 8.20 -9.87 -11.44
N TYR A 31 8.68 -8.64 -11.28
CA TYR A 31 9.47 -7.92 -12.28
C TYR A 31 10.98 -8.10 -12.08
N GLY A 32 11.39 -8.98 -11.16
CA GLY A 32 12.79 -9.33 -10.96
C GLY A 32 13.55 -8.44 -9.97
N ALA A 33 12.86 -7.69 -9.10
CA ALA A 33 13.55 -6.99 -8.02
C ALA A 33 14.22 -7.99 -7.07
N ASP A 34 15.45 -7.67 -6.66
CA ASP A 34 16.27 -8.50 -5.77
C ASP A 34 15.86 -8.36 -4.31
N VAL A 35 15.53 -7.15 -3.91
CA VAL A 35 15.04 -6.82 -2.56
C VAL A 35 13.83 -5.90 -2.68
N VAL A 36 12.78 -6.23 -1.95
CA VAL A 36 11.56 -5.39 -1.86
C VAL A 36 11.22 -5.16 -0.40
N VAL A 37 11.02 -3.90 -0.02
CA VAL A 37 10.57 -3.49 1.31
C VAL A 37 9.12 -3.05 1.24
N GLN A 38 8.29 -3.51 2.18
CA GLN A 38 6.86 -3.19 2.24
C GLN A 38 6.45 -2.84 3.67
N SER A 39 5.74 -1.73 3.83
CA SER A 39 5.13 -1.35 5.11
C SER A 39 3.76 -2.04 5.24
N ALA A 40 3.68 -3.11 6.02
CA ALA A 40 2.45 -3.88 6.17
C ALA A 40 1.30 -3.00 6.69
N HIS A 41 1.57 -2.18 7.70
CA HIS A 41 0.58 -1.33 8.36
C HIS A 41 -0.06 -0.26 7.48
N LYS A 42 0.48 0.02 6.29
CA LYS A 42 -0.08 1.04 5.39
C LYS A 42 -1.27 0.52 4.59
N THR A 43 -1.26 -0.75 4.23
CA THR A 43 -2.27 -1.34 3.33
C THR A 43 -2.86 -2.66 3.82
N LEU A 44 -2.29 -3.25 4.87
CA LEU A 44 -2.77 -4.48 5.49
C LEU A 44 -3.19 -4.24 6.94
N PRO A 45 -4.02 -5.10 7.52
CA PRO A 45 -4.43 -5.02 8.92
C PRO A 45 -3.28 -5.45 9.85
N SER A 46 -2.28 -4.59 9.98
CA SER A 46 -1.11 -4.78 10.84
C SER A 46 -0.91 -3.59 11.76
N LEU A 47 -0.33 -3.82 12.93
CA LEU A 47 0.07 -2.76 13.83
C LEU A 47 1.11 -1.85 13.18
N THR A 48 1.06 -0.57 13.50
CA THR A 48 2.04 0.43 13.07
C THR A 48 3.47 -0.04 13.36
N MET A 49 4.41 0.29 12.49
CA MET A 49 5.81 -0.15 12.46
C MET A 49 6.03 -1.57 11.91
N GLY A 50 4.97 -2.35 11.61
CA GLY A 50 5.10 -3.65 10.95
C GLY A 50 5.52 -3.50 9.50
N SER A 51 6.60 -4.19 9.11
CA SER A 51 7.14 -4.18 7.73
C SER A 51 7.66 -5.55 7.32
N TYR A 52 7.64 -5.81 6.02
CA TYR A 52 8.25 -6.99 5.41
C TYR A 52 9.44 -6.59 4.56
N ILE A 53 10.46 -7.44 4.55
CA ILE A 53 11.53 -7.42 3.56
C ILE A 53 11.56 -8.75 2.82
N HIS A 54 11.51 -8.68 1.51
CA HIS A 54 11.57 -9.85 0.63
C HIS A 54 12.91 -9.84 -0.11
N ILE A 55 13.61 -10.97 -0.09
CA ILE A 55 14.90 -11.14 -0.77
C ILE A 55 14.77 -12.31 -1.75
N ARG A 56 14.93 -12.01 -3.03
CA ARG A 56 14.93 -12.98 -4.12
C ARG A 56 16.04 -12.62 -5.10
N SER A 57 17.27 -12.98 -4.76
CA SER A 57 18.45 -12.56 -5.52
C SER A 57 19.54 -13.63 -5.54
N HIS A 58 20.29 -13.67 -6.63
CA HIS A 58 21.57 -14.34 -6.72
C HIS A 58 22.74 -13.35 -6.55
N LEU A 59 22.44 -12.03 -6.60
CA LEU A 59 23.44 -10.95 -6.45
C LEU A 59 23.58 -10.48 -5.01
N ILE A 60 22.57 -10.73 -4.16
CA ILE A 60 22.53 -10.28 -2.76
C ILE A 60 22.43 -11.48 -1.82
N GLU A 61 23.39 -11.63 -0.94
CA GLU A 61 23.36 -12.64 0.11
C GLU A 61 22.41 -12.22 1.24
N SER A 62 21.40 -13.04 1.52
CA SER A 62 20.47 -12.82 2.64
C SER A 62 21.18 -12.67 3.99
N LYS A 63 22.29 -13.36 4.20
CA LYS A 63 23.11 -13.24 5.43
C LYS A 63 23.65 -11.82 5.62
N ARG A 64 24.05 -11.13 4.53
CA ARG A 64 24.54 -9.77 4.57
C ARG A 64 23.43 -8.79 4.94
N VAL A 65 22.26 -8.94 4.36
CA VAL A 65 21.07 -8.13 4.70
C VAL A 65 20.71 -8.35 6.17
N ASN A 66 20.63 -9.60 6.64
CA ASN A 66 20.33 -9.92 8.03
C ASN A 66 21.34 -9.33 9.02
N LYS A 67 22.63 -9.26 8.64
CA LYS A 67 23.64 -8.61 9.47
C LYS A 67 23.30 -7.12 9.69
N TYR A 68 22.96 -6.38 8.64
CA TYR A 68 22.61 -4.96 8.76
C TYR A 68 21.28 -4.74 9.45
N LEU A 69 20.29 -5.60 9.23
CA LEU A 69 19.03 -5.55 9.97
C LEU A 69 19.27 -5.67 11.48
N ARG A 70 20.10 -6.63 11.91
CA ARG A 70 20.45 -6.79 13.36
C ARG A 70 21.19 -5.60 13.94
N MET A 71 21.95 -4.87 13.12
CA MET A 71 22.69 -3.67 13.57
C MET A 71 21.79 -2.44 13.70
N LEU A 72 20.75 -2.34 12.88
CA LEU A 72 19.93 -1.13 12.72
C LEU A 72 18.55 -1.26 13.37
N GLN A 73 18.08 -2.49 13.62
CA GLN A 73 16.82 -2.75 14.31
C GLN A 73 17.00 -2.78 15.83
N SER A 74 15.86 -2.77 16.54
CA SER A 74 15.83 -2.99 17.99
C SER A 74 16.42 -4.37 18.35
N SER A 75 17.16 -4.44 19.44
CA SER A 75 17.69 -5.70 20.00
C SER A 75 16.57 -6.60 20.58
N SER A 76 15.42 -6.02 20.92
CA SER A 76 14.27 -6.73 21.49
C SER A 76 13.07 -6.61 20.55
N PRO A 77 12.75 -7.66 19.77
CA PRO A 77 11.60 -7.63 18.87
C PRO A 77 10.29 -7.59 19.66
N SER A 78 9.33 -6.79 19.20
CA SER A 78 7.98 -6.78 19.77
C SER A 78 7.20 -8.00 19.25
N TYR A 79 6.85 -8.93 20.14
CA TYR A 79 6.02 -10.07 19.78
C TYR A 79 4.62 -9.68 19.31
N LEU A 80 4.07 -8.55 19.81
CA LEU A 80 2.78 -8.02 19.34
C LEU A 80 2.86 -7.61 17.87
N ILE A 81 3.92 -6.91 17.46
CA ILE A 81 4.13 -6.54 16.06
C ILE A 81 4.34 -7.79 15.21
N LEU A 82 5.14 -8.76 15.67
CA LEU A 82 5.35 -10.02 14.94
C LEU A 82 4.05 -10.80 14.76
N ALA A 83 3.23 -10.93 15.81
CA ALA A 83 1.92 -11.57 15.72
C ALA A 83 0.99 -10.84 14.73
N SER A 84 0.94 -9.51 14.78
CA SER A 84 0.12 -8.73 13.84
C SER A 84 0.60 -8.84 12.39
N LEU A 85 1.91 -8.99 12.16
CA LEU A 85 2.45 -9.26 10.82
C LEU A 85 2.05 -10.63 10.30
N ASP A 86 2.06 -11.66 11.16
CA ASP A 86 1.60 -13.00 10.76
C ASP A 86 0.09 -13.04 10.51
N ASP A 87 -0.69 -12.34 11.32
CA ASP A 87 -2.12 -12.16 11.07
C ASP A 87 -2.38 -11.45 9.72
N ALA A 88 -1.64 -10.38 9.43
CA ALA A 88 -1.75 -9.66 8.16
C ALA A 88 -1.36 -10.57 6.97
N ARG A 89 -0.32 -11.39 7.10
CA ARG A 89 0.05 -12.41 6.11
C ARG A 89 -1.09 -13.41 5.88
N SER A 90 -1.64 -13.95 6.96
CA SER A 90 -2.77 -14.88 6.93
C SER A 90 -4.04 -14.23 6.33
N TYR A 91 -4.24 -12.94 6.57
CA TYR A 91 -5.32 -12.17 5.97
C TYR A 91 -5.18 -12.14 4.44
N VAL A 92 -4.00 -11.82 3.93
CA VAL A 92 -3.70 -11.79 2.47
C VAL A 92 -3.88 -13.18 1.85
N GLU A 93 -3.39 -14.23 2.50
CA GLU A 93 -3.51 -15.61 2.03
C GLU A 93 -4.98 -16.05 1.87
N ARG A 94 -5.86 -15.57 2.75
CA ARG A 94 -7.30 -15.87 2.73
C ARG A 94 -8.14 -14.86 1.97
N TYR A 95 -7.52 -13.87 1.32
CA TYR A 95 -8.25 -12.84 0.54
C TYR A 95 -8.77 -13.46 -0.77
N SER A 96 -10.08 -13.56 -0.88
CA SER A 96 -10.75 -14.27 -1.96
C SER A 96 -11.08 -13.36 -3.16
N PRO A 97 -11.36 -13.94 -4.34
CA PRO A 97 -11.90 -13.17 -5.48
C PRO A 97 -13.22 -12.45 -5.16
N MET A 98 -14.03 -13.00 -4.23
CA MET A 98 -15.28 -12.37 -3.79
C MET A 98 -15.00 -11.12 -2.96
N ASP A 99 -14.02 -11.17 -2.03
CA ASP A 99 -13.58 -9.99 -1.26
C ASP A 99 -13.13 -8.86 -2.18
N TYR A 100 -12.33 -9.20 -3.22
CA TYR A 100 -11.92 -8.23 -4.23
C TYR A 100 -13.12 -7.64 -4.98
N LYS A 101 -14.07 -8.49 -5.42
CA LYS A 101 -15.26 -8.02 -6.13
C LYS A 101 -16.05 -7.04 -5.28
N GLN A 102 -16.30 -7.36 -4.04
CA GLN A 102 -17.05 -6.49 -3.12
C GLN A 102 -16.35 -5.16 -2.84
N LEU A 103 -15.00 -5.18 -2.73
CA LEU A 103 -14.21 -3.96 -2.63
C LEU A 103 -14.41 -3.08 -3.87
N MET A 104 -14.39 -3.68 -5.07
CA MET A 104 -14.59 -2.94 -6.31
C MET A 104 -16.02 -2.42 -6.45
N ASP A 105 -17.02 -3.21 -6.13
CA ASP A 105 -18.43 -2.78 -6.14
C ASP A 105 -18.65 -1.55 -5.24
N ARG A 106 -18.06 -1.53 -4.04
CA ARG A 106 -18.13 -0.37 -3.13
C ARG A 106 -17.35 0.84 -3.67
N ARG A 107 -16.20 0.59 -4.27
CA ARG A 107 -15.40 1.65 -4.92
C ARG A 107 -16.17 2.30 -6.05
N GLU A 108 -16.85 1.53 -6.89
CA GLU A 108 -17.67 2.04 -8.00
C GLU A 108 -18.81 2.92 -7.48
N VAL A 109 -19.57 2.47 -6.48
CA VAL A 109 -20.63 3.28 -5.85
C VAL A 109 -20.09 4.61 -5.34
N PHE A 110 -18.90 4.61 -4.75
CA PHE A 110 -18.25 5.85 -4.27
C PHE A 110 -17.83 6.75 -5.42
N LEU A 111 -17.26 6.18 -6.49
CA LEU A 111 -16.85 6.93 -7.69
C LEU A 111 -18.07 7.54 -8.42
N ASP A 112 -19.16 6.80 -8.52
CA ASP A 112 -20.41 7.30 -9.11
C ASP A 112 -20.94 8.49 -8.32
N ALA A 113 -20.93 8.40 -6.98
CA ALA A 113 -21.33 9.52 -6.13
C ALA A 113 -20.42 10.75 -6.32
N LEU A 114 -19.08 10.55 -6.40
CA LEU A 114 -18.15 11.64 -6.69
C LEU A 114 -18.37 12.24 -8.08
N GLY A 115 -18.70 11.41 -9.09
CA GLY A 115 -18.98 11.82 -10.46
C GLY A 115 -20.20 12.75 -10.59
N THR A 116 -21.08 12.78 -9.59
CA THR A 116 -22.22 13.74 -9.55
C THR A 116 -21.79 15.17 -9.17
N ILE A 117 -20.56 15.36 -8.68
CA ILE A 117 -20.05 16.64 -8.21
C ILE A 117 -19.15 17.25 -9.29
N PRO A 118 -19.59 18.30 -10.01
CA PRO A 118 -18.89 18.82 -11.20
C PRO A 118 -17.47 19.33 -10.94
N LEU A 119 -17.14 19.65 -9.69
CA LEU A 119 -15.83 20.20 -9.31
C LEU A 119 -14.80 19.12 -8.99
N ILE A 120 -15.22 17.85 -8.90
CA ILE A 120 -14.32 16.75 -8.52
C ILE A 120 -13.87 16.00 -9.77
N GLU A 121 -12.55 15.95 -9.95
CA GLU A 121 -11.88 15.07 -10.91
C GLU A 121 -11.23 13.90 -10.15
N VAL A 122 -11.54 12.67 -10.56
CA VAL A 122 -10.86 11.47 -10.06
C VAL A 122 -9.73 11.12 -11.01
N VAL A 123 -8.50 11.18 -10.53
CA VAL A 123 -7.31 10.82 -11.31
C VAL A 123 -7.16 9.29 -11.35
N GLN A 124 -7.05 8.72 -12.53
CA GLN A 124 -6.88 7.27 -12.69
C GLN A 124 -5.48 6.82 -12.30
N VAL A 125 -5.42 5.74 -11.54
CA VAL A 125 -4.18 5.09 -11.09
C VAL A 125 -4.34 3.56 -11.14
N ASP A 126 -3.23 2.84 -11.25
CA ASP A 126 -3.24 1.37 -11.39
C ASP A 126 -3.67 0.65 -10.10
N ASP A 127 -3.38 1.24 -8.93
CA ASP A 127 -3.74 0.67 -7.63
C ASP A 127 -5.16 1.07 -7.24
N PRO A 128 -6.13 0.13 -7.26
CA PRO A 128 -7.53 0.45 -6.99
C PRO A 128 -7.81 0.87 -5.54
N LEU A 129 -6.89 0.65 -4.60
CA LEU A 129 -7.04 1.18 -3.24
C LEU A 129 -6.77 2.67 -3.17
N LYS A 130 -6.13 3.25 -4.16
CA LYS A 130 -5.82 4.68 -4.20
C LYS A 130 -6.89 5.45 -4.94
N LEU A 131 -7.36 6.52 -4.33
CA LEU A 131 -8.25 7.50 -4.93
C LEU A 131 -7.59 8.87 -4.86
N ILE A 132 -7.20 9.39 -6.01
CA ILE A 132 -6.62 10.73 -6.12
C ILE A 132 -7.71 11.68 -6.61
N LEU A 133 -7.96 12.72 -5.84
CA LEU A 133 -9.01 13.70 -6.13
C LEU A 133 -8.39 15.08 -6.36
N ARG A 134 -8.81 15.72 -7.43
CA ARG A 134 -8.61 17.14 -7.69
C ARG A 134 -9.95 17.86 -7.58
N VAL A 135 -9.96 19.04 -6.96
CA VAL A 135 -11.22 19.75 -6.69
C VAL A 135 -11.13 21.17 -7.27
N GLY A 136 -11.60 21.35 -8.48
CA GLY A 136 -11.66 22.65 -9.14
C GLY A 136 -10.35 23.43 -9.05
N LYS A 137 -10.41 24.64 -8.50
CA LYS A 137 -9.24 25.54 -8.31
C LYS A 137 -8.57 25.42 -6.93
N TYR A 138 -9.06 24.53 -6.08
CA TYR A 138 -8.54 24.37 -4.73
C TYR A 138 -7.26 23.53 -4.72
N SER A 139 -6.31 23.94 -3.88
CA SER A 139 -5.14 23.09 -3.64
C SER A 139 -5.53 21.86 -2.81
N GLY A 140 -4.74 20.77 -2.92
CA GLY A 140 -4.95 19.61 -2.09
C GLY A 140 -4.93 19.93 -0.60
N PHE A 141 -4.08 20.87 -0.16
CA PHE A 141 -4.05 21.32 1.25
C PHE A 141 -5.37 21.97 1.69
N GLN A 142 -6.02 22.75 0.81
CA GLN A 142 -7.33 23.34 1.11
C GLN A 142 -8.43 22.28 1.18
N VAL A 143 -8.37 21.28 0.28
CA VAL A 143 -9.29 20.13 0.28
C VAL A 143 -9.09 19.30 1.53
N GLN A 144 -7.85 19.00 1.91
CA GLN A 144 -7.52 18.31 3.15
C GLN A 144 -8.13 19.02 4.37
N GLN A 145 -7.92 20.32 4.50
CA GLN A 145 -8.50 21.11 5.61
C GLN A 145 -10.03 21.05 5.64
N ALA A 146 -10.68 21.04 4.46
CA ALA A 146 -12.13 20.90 4.38
C ALA A 146 -12.58 19.51 4.85
N PHE A 147 -11.89 18.45 4.45
CA PHE A 147 -12.18 17.08 4.87
C PHE A 147 -11.96 16.87 6.38
N GLU A 148 -10.89 17.41 6.93
CA GLU A 148 -10.59 17.32 8.36
C GLU A 148 -11.68 17.95 9.23
N LYS A 149 -12.34 19.02 8.78
CA LYS A 149 -13.49 19.62 9.48
C LYS A 149 -14.70 18.69 9.58
N GLU A 150 -14.82 17.77 8.62
CA GLU A 150 -15.85 16.74 8.58
C GLU A 150 -15.34 15.37 9.15
N ASN A 151 -14.21 15.38 9.86
CA ASN A 151 -13.56 14.20 10.42
C ASN A 151 -13.16 13.17 9.36
N VAL A 152 -12.85 13.58 8.14
CA VAL A 152 -12.30 12.75 7.08
C VAL A 152 -10.82 13.07 6.91
N PHE A 153 -9.97 12.07 7.10
CA PHE A 153 -8.52 12.22 7.03
C PHE A 153 -7.98 11.61 5.74
N VAL A 154 -7.23 12.39 4.99
CA VAL A 154 -6.59 11.94 3.75
C VAL A 154 -5.22 11.35 4.06
N GLU A 155 -4.74 10.44 3.22
CA GLU A 155 -3.39 9.85 3.35
C GLU A 155 -2.31 10.90 3.04
N LEU A 156 -2.51 11.71 2.03
CA LEU A 156 -1.57 12.72 1.58
C LEU A 156 -2.30 13.87 0.87
N ALA A 157 -1.75 15.08 1.00
CA ALA A 157 -2.12 16.23 0.20
C ALA A 157 -0.88 16.89 -0.43
N ASP A 158 -1.03 17.39 -1.64
CA ASP A 158 -0.02 18.17 -2.33
C ASP A 158 -0.65 19.48 -2.88
N PRO A 159 0.10 20.36 -3.58
CA PRO A 159 -0.47 21.59 -4.12
C PRO A 159 -1.66 21.42 -5.08
N TYR A 160 -1.89 20.21 -5.62
CA TYR A 160 -2.86 20.00 -6.69
C TYR A 160 -3.98 19.03 -6.32
N GLN A 161 -3.76 18.11 -5.38
CA GLN A 161 -4.64 16.97 -5.18
C GLN A 161 -4.54 16.38 -3.77
N VAL A 162 -5.50 15.53 -3.43
CA VAL A 162 -5.45 14.69 -2.22
C VAL A 162 -5.46 13.22 -2.61
N LEU A 163 -4.80 12.41 -1.80
CA LEU A 163 -4.82 10.95 -1.90
C LEU A 163 -5.65 10.38 -0.74
N LEU A 164 -6.67 9.62 -1.07
CA LEU A 164 -7.40 8.75 -0.16
C LEU A 164 -6.94 7.31 -0.35
N LEU A 165 -6.81 6.56 0.73
CA LEU A 165 -6.49 5.15 0.71
C LEU A 165 -7.69 4.34 1.19
N LEU A 166 -8.23 3.49 0.32
CA LEU A 166 -9.30 2.56 0.69
C LEU A 166 -8.70 1.39 1.47
N PRO A 167 -9.37 0.95 2.55
CA PRO A 167 -8.92 -0.23 3.28
C PRO A 167 -9.12 -1.51 2.46
N LEU A 168 -8.18 -2.45 2.58
CA LEU A 168 -8.33 -3.79 2.02
C LEU A 168 -9.33 -4.57 2.89
N LEU A 169 -10.61 -4.45 2.60
CA LEU A 169 -11.67 -5.09 3.38
C LEU A 169 -11.93 -6.52 2.94
N LYS A 170 -12.17 -7.40 3.91
CA LYS A 170 -12.93 -8.64 3.74
C LYS A 170 -14.38 -8.40 4.13
N VAL A 171 -15.27 -9.09 3.47
CA VAL A 171 -16.66 -9.13 3.89
C VAL A 171 -16.90 -10.45 4.60
N GLU A 172 -17.35 -10.34 5.83
CA GLU A 172 -17.82 -11.47 6.63
C GLU A 172 -19.16 -12.00 6.11
#